data_0b532af0b70d9602fb27ca5862de6930
#
_entry.id   0b532af0b70d9602fb27ca5862de6930
#
_cell.length_a   1.000
_cell.length_b   1.000
_cell.length_c   1.000
_cell.angle_alpha   90.00
_cell.angle_beta   90.00
_cell.angle_gamma   90.00
#
_symmetry.space_group_name_H-M   'P 1'
#
loop_
_entity.id
_entity.type
_entity.pdbx_description
1 polymer ?
#
loop_
_entity_poly.entity_id
_entity_poly.type
_entity_poly.pdbx_seq_one_letter_code
_entity_poly.pdbx_strand_id
1 'polypeptide(L)'
;DIIFVYGLDGFISPMYIKGAAYASLIAQITMALIAVILLYKKTNITLRIRFPFNPKIKSFLQMFGNLVIRTASLNVTLYFCNAFATKYGDEFIAAYTIAINLWFLVAFIIDGYSSAGTILSGKLFGEKSYDVLKKFGSDLTKIGIKIGVFMCIIGFIFYYPLGRIFNNDPVVLQEFYNIFWIVLAMLPLCSIAFIFDGIYKGLGWMKDLRNVLLFSTFIVFVPFVILFDNYDLGLHGIFYAFTLWILARSIPLIIKFKKTFN
;
A
#
# COMPACT_ATOMS: atom_id res chain seq x y z
N ASP A 1 -5.74 20.12 -5.26
CA ASP A 1 -7.11 19.86 -4.74
C ASP A 1 -7.75 21.13 -4.14
N ILE A 2 -7.08 21.83 -3.20
CA ILE A 2 -7.64 22.96 -2.45
C ILE A 2 -8.30 24.02 -3.37
N ILE A 3 -7.60 24.43 -4.42
CA ILE A 3 -8.08 25.46 -5.37
C ILE A 3 -9.40 25.07 -6.06
N PHE A 4 -9.53 23.80 -6.47
CA PHE A 4 -10.74 23.34 -7.16
C PHE A 4 -11.87 22.94 -6.20
N VAL A 5 -11.52 22.45 -5.00
CA VAL A 5 -12.51 22.05 -3.99
C VAL A 5 -13.16 23.26 -3.33
N TYR A 6 -12.35 24.20 -2.85
CA TYR A 6 -12.82 25.37 -2.09
C TYR A 6 -12.98 26.62 -2.95
N GLY A 7 -12.47 26.60 -4.19
CA GLY A 7 -12.47 27.77 -5.07
C GLY A 7 -11.30 28.70 -4.79
N LEU A 8 -11.20 29.73 -5.63
CA LEU A 8 -10.28 30.84 -5.46
C LEU A 8 -11.11 32.12 -5.67
N ASP A 9 -11.17 32.96 -4.66
CA ASP A 9 -11.98 34.18 -4.70
C ASP A 9 -11.72 34.99 -5.98
N GLY A 10 -12.77 35.23 -6.74
CA GLY A 10 -12.73 35.99 -8.01
C GLY A 10 -12.30 35.22 -9.27
N PHE A 11 -11.81 33.98 -9.18
CA PHE A 11 -11.33 33.22 -10.35
C PHE A 11 -12.02 31.86 -10.57
N ILE A 12 -12.29 31.12 -9.52
CA ILE A 12 -12.85 29.75 -9.61
C ILE A 12 -13.91 29.57 -8.52
N SER A 13 -15.15 29.27 -8.93
CA SER A 13 -16.20 28.92 -7.97
C SER A 13 -15.92 27.55 -7.33
N PRO A 14 -16.30 27.31 -6.05
CA PRO A 14 -16.12 26.05 -5.36
C PRO A 14 -16.78 24.89 -6.13
N MET A 15 -16.01 23.88 -6.51
CA MET A 15 -16.52 22.71 -7.24
C MET A 15 -16.70 21.48 -6.35
N TYR A 16 -16.32 21.55 -5.07
CA TYR A 16 -16.44 20.46 -4.10
C TYR A 16 -15.93 19.11 -4.65
N ILE A 17 -16.78 18.07 -4.68
CA ILE A 17 -16.43 16.73 -5.15
C ILE A 17 -15.97 16.74 -6.63
N LYS A 18 -16.60 17.54 -7.48
CA LYS A 18 -16.19 17.70 -8.89
C LYS A 18 -14.79 18.31 -8.99
N GLY A 19 -14.49 19.27 -8.12
CA GLY A 19 -13.16 19.89 -8.03
C GLY A 19 -12.06 18.90 -7.69
N ALA A 20 -12.29 18.00 -6.75
CA ALA A 20 -11.34 16.93 -6.40
C ALA A 20 -11.09 15.96 -7.59
N ALA A 21 -12.16 15.61 -8.34
CA ALA A 21 -12.04 14.77 -9.53
C ALA A 21 -11.21 15.44 -10.64
N TYR A 22 -11.44 16.73 -10.93
CA TYR A 22 -10.66 17.48 -11.91
C TYR A 22 -9.18 17.63 -11.48
N ALA A 23 -8.92 17.94 -10.22
CA ALA A 23 -7.55 18.04 -9.71
C ALA A 23 -6.78 16.72 -9.88
N SER A 24 -7.42 15.59 -9.55
CA SER A 24 -6.84 14.26 -9.74
C SER A 24 -6.59 13.94 -11.21
N LEU A 25 -7.51 14.29 -12.10
CA LEU A 25 -7.35 14.09 -13.55
C LEU A 25 -6.18 14.91 -14.11
N ILE A 26 -6.09 16.19 -13.75
CA ILE A 26 -5.01 17.08 -14.17
C ILE A 26 -3.66 16.55 -13.67
N ALA A 27 -3.58 16.12 -12.42
CA ALA A 27 -2.36 15.55 -11.85
C ALA A 27 -1.91 14.29 -12.63
N GLN A 28 -2.84 13.39 -12.96
CA GLN A 28 -2.53 12.17 -13.73
C GLN A 28 -2.10 12.48 -15.16
N ILE A 29 -2.77 13.42 -15.85
CA ILE A 29 -2.38 13.87 -17.19
C ILE A 29 -0.97 14.49 -17.16
N THR A 30 -0.70 15.36 -16.19
CA THR A 30 0.62 15.99 -16.03
C THR A 30 1.70 14.94 -15.80
N MET A 31 1.45 13.98 -14.91
CA MET A 31 2.37 12.87 -14.66
C MET A 31 2.62 12.04 -15.92
N ALA A 32 1.58 11.73 -16.69
CA ALA A 32 1.70 10.99 -17.93
C ALA A 32 2.52 11.75 -18.98
N LEU A 33 2.30 13.07 -19.15
CA LEU A 33 3.06 13.91 -20.05
C LEU A 33 4.55 13.98 -19.67
N ILE A 34 4.85 14.18 -18.40
CA ILE A 34 6.22 14.17 -17.89
C ILE A 34 6.88 12.80 -18.15
N ALA A 35 6.18 11.71 -17.87
CA ALA A 35 6.70 10.37 -18.13
C ALA A 35 7.02 10.14 -19.61
N VAL A 36 6.14 10.56 -20.52
CA VAL A 36 6.37 10.47 -21.97
C VAL A 36 7.56 11.32 -22.39
N ILE A 37 7.68 12.57 -21.93
CA ILE A 37 8.80 13.46 -22.24
C ILE A 37 10.13 12.85 -21.75
N LEU A 38 10.15 12.32 -20.52
CA LEU A 38 11.35 11.67 -19.98
C LEU A 38 11.73 10.41 -20.75
N LEU A 39 10.75 9.62 -21.16
CA LEU A 39 10.94 8.44 -21.99
C LEU A 39 11.61 8.80 -23.31
N TYR A 40 11.11 9.83 -24.01
CA TYR A 40 11.74 10.30 -25.24
C TYR A 40 13.14 10.89 -25.04
N LYS A 41 13.37 11.64 -23.95
CA LYS A 41 14.66 12.30 -23.70
C LYS A 41 15.73 11.39 -23.11
N LYS A 42 15.33 10.39 -22.32
CA LYS A 42 16.25 9.57 -21.50
C LYS A 42 16.39 8.13 -21.97
N THR A 43 15.58 7.69 -22.94
CA THR A 43 15.61 6.30 -23.43
C THR A 43 15.52 6.26 -24.95
N ASN A 44 16.05 5.20 -25.54
CA ASN A 44 15.95 4.93 -26.99
C ASN A 44 14.69 4.14 -27.36
N ILE A 45 13.67 4.18 -26.50
CA ILE A 45 12.42 3.44 -26.72
C ILE A 45 11.53 4.25 -27.66
N THR A 46 11.10 3.64 -28.78
CA THR A 46 10.15 4.25 -29.71
C THR A 46 8.73 3.87 -29.33
N LEU A 47 7.84 4.86 -29.21
CA LEU A 47 6.40 4.64 -28.94
C LEU A 47 5.59 4.29 -30.21
N ARG A 48 6.25 3.94 -31.33
CA ARG A 48 5.54 3.52 -32.55
C ARG A 48 4.94 2.15 -32.40
N ILE A 49 3.64 2.04 -32.58
CA ILE A 49 2.94 0.76 -32.64
C ILE A 49 3.33 0.07 -33.94
N ARG A 50 3.92 -1.14 -33.83
CA ARG A 50 4.28 -1.97 -34.99
C ARG A 50 3.42 -3.23 -35.01
N PHE A 51 2.89 -3.57 -36.16
CA PHE A 51 2.19 -4.83 -36.41
C PHE A 51 3.12 -5.78 -37.20
N PRO A 52 3.04 -7.12 -36.96
CA PRO A 52 2.25 -7.80 -35.94
C PRO A 52 2.77 -7.54 -34.52
N PHE A 53 1.90 -7.67 -33.52
CA PHE A 53 2.28 -7.49 -32.11
C PHE A 53 3.32 -8.51 -31.68
N ASN A 54 4.25 -8.08 -30.82
CA ASN A 54 5.26 -8.96 -30.25
C ASN A 54 4.58 -10.12 -29.48
N PRO A 55 4.99 -11.39 -29.67
CA PRO A 55 4.42 -12.54 -28.95
C PRO A 55 4.46 -12.41 -27.43
N LYS A 56 5.37 -11.61 -26.87
CA LYS A 56 5.46 -11.31 -25.42
C LYS A 56 4.29 -10.49 -24.89
N ILE A 57 3.45 -9.90 -25.74
CA ILE A 57 2.30 -9.09 -25.30
C ILE A 57 1.31 -9.93 -24.48
N LYS A 58 1.15 -11.21 -24.81
CA LYS A 58 0.32 -12.15 -24.05
C LYS A 58 0.81 -12.31 -22.62
N SER A 59 2.11 -12.48 -22.44
CA SER A 59 2.74 -12.58 -21.11
C SER A 59 2.57 -11.28 -20.32
N PHE A 60 2.73 -10.13 -20.98
CA PHE A 60 2.52 -8.82 -20.36
C PHE A 60 1.06 -8.65 -19.90
N LEU A 61 0.07 -9.00 -20.74
CA LEU A 61 -1.34 -8.94 -20.36
C LEU A 61 -1.68 -9.87 -19.20
N GLN A 62 -1.07 -11.06 -19.13
CA GLN A 62 -1.23 -11.96 -18.00
C GLN A 62 -0.64 -11.36 -16.70
N MET A 63 0.52 -10.72 -16.77
CA MET A 63 1.13 -10.02 -15.62
C MET A 63 0.22 -8.87 -15.16
N PHE A 64 -0.30 -8.08 -16.10
CA PHE A 64 -1.23 -7.00 -15.82
C PHE A 64 -2.51 -7.52 -15.15
N GLY A 65 -3.15 -8.56 -15.69
CA GLY A 65 -4.33 -9.17 -15.09
C GLY A 65 -4.08 -9.69 -13.66
N ASN A 66 -2.93 -10.31 -13.42
CA ASN A 66 -2.54 -10.73 -12.07
C ASN A 66 -2.42 -9.54 -11.11
N LEU A 67 -1.87 -8.41 -11.58
CA LEU A 67 -1.73 -7.20 -10.78
C LEU A 67 -3.08 -6.55 -10.47
N VAL A 68 -4.01 -6.54 -11.44
CA VAL A 68 -5.38 -6.05 -11.25
C VAL A 68 -6.10 -6.86 -10.17
N ILE A 69 -6.08 -8.20 -10.28
CA ILE A 69 -6.70 -9.08 -9.27
C ILE A 69 -6.07 -8.89 -7.88
N ARG A 70 -4.74 -8.74 -7.82
CA ARG A 70 -4.04 -8.42 -6.58
C ARG A 70 -4.56 -7.11 -5.96
N THR A 71 -4.64 -6.06 -6.76
CA THR A 71 -5.09 -4.74 -6.27
C THR A 71 -6.57 -4.77 -5.86
N ALA A 72 -7.41 -5.48 -6.59
CA ALA A 72 -8.81 -5.70 -6.21
C ALA A 72 -8.92 -6.38 -4.84
N SER A 73 -8.12 -7.43 -4.58
CA SER A 73 -8.10 -8.12 -3.28
C SER A 73 -7.67 -7.20 -2.13
N LEU A 74 -6.71 -6.30 -2.36
CA LEU A 74 -6.31 -5.29 -1.38
C LEU A 74 -7.47 -4.34 -1.08
N ASN A 75 -8.16 -3.85 -2.12
CA ASN A 75 -9.32 -2.96 -1.94
C ASN A 75 -10.47 -3.65 -1.20
N VAL A 76 -10.67 -4.95 -1.42
CA VAL A 76 -11.65 -5.74 -0.65
C VAL A 76 -11.31 -5.70 0.84
N THR A 77 -10.06 -5.89 1.23
CA THR A 77 -9.63 -5.80 2.64
C THR A 77 -9.96 -4.42 3.22
N LEU A 78 -9.58 -3.35 2.54
CA LEU A 78 -9.84 -1.97 2.99
C LEU A 78 -11.35 -1.65 3.05
N TYR A 79 -12.12 -2.16 2.10
CA TYR A 79 -13.58 -2.02 2.11
C TYR A 79 -14.22 -2.67 3.33
N PHE A 80 -13.82 -3.91 3.66
CA PHE A 80 -14.32 -4.58 4.86
C PHE A 80 -13.91 -3.85 6.14
N CYS A 81 -12.66 -3.37 6.26
CA CYS A 81 -12.25 -2.56 7.41
C CYS A 81 -13.15 -1.34 7.59
N ASN A 82 -13.43 -0.62 6.50
CA ASN A 82 -14.29 0.56 6.52
C ASN A 82 -15.74 0.19 6.88
N ALA A 83 -16.29 -0.87 6.26
CA ALA A 83 -17.67 -1.32 6.48
C ALA A 83 -17.91 -1.74 7.95
N PHE A 84 -16.98 -2.48 8.56
CA PHE A 84 -17.08 -2.86 9.96
C PHE A 84 -16.91 -1.65 10.90
N ALA A 85 -15.98 -0.73 10.60
CA ALA A 85 -15.82 0.49 11.39
C ALA A 85 -17.08 1.36 11.35
N THR A 86 -17.73 1.47 10.18
CA THR A 86 -19.01 2.18 10.03
C THR A 86 -20.15 1.49 10.81
N LYS A 87 -20.17 0.17 10.87
CA LYS A 87 -21.16 -0.61 11.63
C LYS A 87 -21.17 -0.27 13.12
N TYR A 88 -20.00 0.07 13.68
CA TYR A 88 -19.88 0.38 15.11
C TYR A 88 -20.32 1.79 15.50
N GLY A 89 -20.46 2.72 14.54
CA GLY A 89 -20.95 4.08 14.77
C GLY A 89 -20.00 5.16 14.25
N ASP A 90 -20.48 6.42 14.32
CA ASP A 90 -19.79 7.56 13.70
C ASP A 90 -18.47 7.89 14.38
N GLU A 91 -18.37 7.73 15.68
CA GLU A 91 -17.13 7.95 16.44
C GLU A 91 -16.07 6.91 16.07
N PHE A 92 -16.48 5.65 15.88
CA PHE A 92 -15.58 4.56 15.52
C PHE A 92 -15.05 4.69 14.11
N ILE A 93 -15.90 5.05 13.12
CA ILE A 93 -15.42 5.28 11.76
C ILE A 93 -14.52 6.52 11.67
N ALA A 94 -14.77 7.56 12.48
CA ALA A 94 -13.90 8.73 12.57
C ALA A 94 -12.51 8.35 13.12
N ALA A 95 -12.47 7.62 14.22
CA ALA A 95 -11.21 7.12 14.83
C ALA A 95 -10.45 6.19 13.87
N TYR A 96 -11.15 5.25 13.22
CA TYR A 96 -10.58 4.39 12.18
C TYR A 96 -9.98 5.18 11.03
N THR A 97 -10.70 6.22 10.55
CA THR A 97 -10.26 7.06 9.43
C THR A 97 -8.96 7.78 9.75
N ILE A 98 -8.81 8.33 10.96
CA ILE A 98 -7.55 8.94 11.40
C ILE A 98 -6.42 7.90 11.39
N ALA A 99 -6.65 6.74 12.02
CA ALA A 99 -5.66 5.69 12.16
C ALA A 99 -5.19 5.13 10.80
N ILE A 100 -6.12 4.88 9.87
CA ILE A 100 -5.80 4.33 8.56
C ILE A 100 -5.09 5.36 7.66
N ASN A 101 -5.41 6.64 7.76
CA ASN A 101 -4.70 7.68 7.02
C ASN A 101 -3.26 7.86 7.50
N LEU A 102 -3.02 7.77 8.80
CA LEU A 102 -1.66 7.75 9.36
C LEU A 102 -0.89 6.50 8.92
N TRP A 103 -1.55 5.35 8.87
CA TRP A 103 -0.97 4.14 8.31
C TRP A 103 -0.61 4.30 6.82
N PHE A 104 -1.50 4.89 6.01
CA PHE A 104 -1.21 5.17 4.60
C PHE A 104 -0.03 6.12 4.41
N LEU A 105 0.11 7.15 5.25
CA LEU A 105 1.25 8.05 5.20
C LEU A 105 2.57 7.27 5.32
N VAL A 106 2.67 6.39 6.32
CA VAL A 106 3.88 5.57 6.51
C VAL A 106 4.01 4.53 5.39
N ALA A 107 2.91 3.93 4.95
CA ALA A 107 2.88 2.98 3.84
C ALA A 107 3.46 3.59 2.56
N PHE A 108 3.12 4.83 2.21
CA PHE A 108 3.66 5.53 1.05
C PHE A 108 5.17 5.81 1.16
N ILE A 109 5.67 6.15 2.35
CA ILE A 109 7.11 6.32 2.59
C ILE A 109 7.84 5.00 2.32
N ILE A 110 7.33 3.90 2.85
CA ILE A 110 7.91 2.56 2.66
C ILE A 110 7.80 2.11 1.21
N ASP A 111 6.68 2.38 0.52
CA ASP A 111 6.48 2.01 -0.88
C ASP A 111 7.40 2.79 -1.82
N GLY A 112 7.71 4.05 -1.50
CA GLY A 112 8.76 4.81 -2.19
C GLY A 112 10.12 4.11 -2.13
N TYR A 113 10.52 3.62 -0.96
CA TYR A 113 11.73 2.83 -0.79
C TYR A 113 11.65 1.46 -1.48
N SER A 114 10.51 0.79 -1.40
CA SER A 114 10.21 -0.48 -2.08
C SER A 114 10.28 -0.37 -3.61
N SER A 115 9.95 0.79 -4.15
CA SER A 115 10.04 1.05 -5.61
C SER A 115 11.47 1.00 -6.13
N ALA A 116 12.46 1.48 -5.35
CA ALA A 116 13.88 1.27 -5.65
C ALA A 116 14.23 -0.24 -5.66
N GLY A 117 13.66 -0.99 -4.72
CA GLY A 117 13.75 -2.45 -4.69
C GLY A 117 13.22 -3.12 -5.95
N THR A 118 12.12 -2.62 -6.51
CA THR A 118 11.55 -3.12 -7.76
C THR A 118 12.52 -2.96 -8.94
N ILE A 119 13.12 -1.79 -9.07
CA ILE A 119 14.04 -1.48 -10.18
C ILE A 119 15.31 -2.33 -10.08
N LEU A 120 15.95 -2.34 -8.90
CA LEU A 120 17.22 -3.03 -8.71
C LEU A 120 17.08 -4.54 -8.73
N SER A 121 16.01 -5.11 -8.15
CA SER A 121 15.77 -6.55 -8.22
C SER A 121 15.48 -7.00 -9.64
N GLY A 122 14.75 -6.23 -10.43
CA GLY A 122 14.52 -6.51 -11.84
C GLY A 122 15.81 -6.50 -12.67
N LYS A 123 16.68 -5.52 -12.43
CA LYS A 123 18.01 -5.44 -13.07
C LYS A 123 18.87 -6.66 -12.72
N LEU A 124 19.08 -6.94 -11.42
CA LEU A 124 19.90 -8.04 -10.94
C LEU A 124 19.38 -9.41 -11.41
N PHE A 125 18.07 -9.57 -11.47
CA PHE A 125 17.46 -10.78 -12.00
C PHE A 125 17.70 -10.94 -13.51
N GLY A 126 17.59 -9.85 -14.28
CA GLY A 126 17.90 -9.85 -15.71
C GLY A 126 19.37 -10.15 -16.01
N GLU A 127 20.28 -9.69 -15.16
CA GLU A 127 21.74 -9.99 -15.21
C GLU A 127 22.08 -11.39 -14.67
N LYS A 128 21.11 -12.16 -14.16
CA LYS A 128 21.30 -13.47 -13.52
C LYS A 128 22.25 -13.44 -12.31
N SER A 129 22.42 -12.30 -11.67
CA SER A 129 23.27 -12.09 -10.49
C SER A 129 22.54 -12.48 -9.21
N TYR A 130 22.23 -13.77 -9.03
CA TYR A 130 21.33 -14.26 -7.96
C TYR A 130 21.92 -14.11 -6.56
N ASP A 131 23.23 -14.26 -6.38
CA ASP A 131 23.88 -14.07 -5.08
C ASP A 131 23.79 -12.59 -4.62
N VAL A 132 24.00 -11.67 -5.57
CA VAL A 132 23.86 -10.24 -5.30
C VAL A 132 22.39 -9.90 -5.00
N LEU A 133 21.44 -10.48 -5.75
CA LEU A 133 20.00 -10.29 -5.53
C LEU A 133 19.58 -10.79 -4.14
N LYS A 134 20.08 -11.93 -3.68
CA LYS A 134 19.81 -12.47 -2.35
C LYS A 134 20.29 -11.52 -1.26
N LYS A 135 21.54 -11.06 -1.35
CA LYS A 135 22.12 -10.08 -0.42
C LYS A 135 21.34 -8.77 -0.43
N PHE A 136 21.05 -8.25 -1.62
CA PHE A 136 20.26 -7.04 -1.81
C PHE A 136 18.88 -7.14 -1.16
N GLY A 137 18.14 -8.24 -1.37
CA GLY A 137 16.83 -8.46 -0.75
C GLY A 137 16.90 -8.49 0.78
N SER A 138 17.96 -9.10 1.35
CA SER A 138 18.19 -9.10 2.79
C SER A 138 18.48 -7.69 3.33
N ASP A 139 19.37 -6.95 2.68
CA ASP A 139 19.78 -5.62 3.11
C ASP A 139 18.63 -4.61 2.95
N LEU A 140 17.88 -4.69 1.86
CA LEU A 140 16.67 -3.90 1.63
C LEU A 140 15.65 -4.13 2.76
N THR A 141 15.44 -5.39 3.14
CA THR A 141 14.51 -5.77 4.23
C THR A 141 14.98 -5.21 5.58
N LYS A 142 16.26 -5.32 5.90
CA LYS A 142 16.81 -4.76 7.16
C LYS A 142 16.63 -3.25 7.24
N ILE A 143 16.89 -2.52 6.16
CA ILE A 143 16.72 -1.08 6.11
C ILE A 143 15.22 -0.72 6.23
N GLY A 144 14.35 -1.45 5.53
CA GLY A 144 12.91 -1.22 5.64
C GLY A 144 12.37 -1.45 7.04
N ILE A 145 12.83 -2.50 7.74
CA ILE A 145 12.47 -2.72 9.16
C ILE A 145 12.94 -1.53 10.02
N LYS A 146 14.15 -1.03 9.80
CA LYS A 146 14.65 0.16 10.52
C LYS A 146 13.78 1.39 10.27
N ILE A 147 13.34 1.60 9.02
CA ILE A 147 12.40 2.69 8.67
C ILE A 147 11.07 2.48 9.41
N GLY A 148 10.50 1.26 9.38
CA GLY A 148 9.26 0.94 10.08
C GLY A 148 9.35 1.14 11.59
N VAL A 149 10.46 0.71 12.20
CA VAL A 149 10.72 0.94 13.64
C VAL A 149 10.90 2.43 13.94
N PHE A 150 11.62 3.16 13.11
CA PHE A 150 11.79 4.61 13.26
C PHE A 150 10.45 5.35 13.20
N MET A 151 9.60 5.01 12.23
CA MET A 151 8.25 5.58 12.13
C MET A 151 7.37 5.18 13.32
N CYS A 152 7.50 3.96 13.81
CA CYS A 152 6.82 3.50 15.04
C CYS A 152 7.22 4.37 16.25
N ILE A 153 8.52 4.62 16.45
CA ILE A 153 9.03 5.46 17.55
C ILE A 153 8.51 6.89 17.42
N ILE A 154 8.56 7.48 16.21
CA ILE A 154 8.00 8.83 15.97
C ILE A 154 6.50 8.83 16.31
N GLY A 155 5.74 7.84 15.86
CA GLY A 155 4.32 7.72 16.17
C GLY A 155 4.03 7.64 17.67
N PHE A 156 4.89 6.94 18.44
CA PHE A 156 4.76 6.90 19.90
C PHE A 156 5.10 8.25 20.58
N ILE A 157 6.12 8.97 20.10
CA ILE A 157 6.47 10.30 20.61
C ILE A 157 5.33 11.29 20.38
N PHE A 158 4.72 11.25 19.19
CA PHE A 158 3.61 12.14 18.81
C PHE A 158 2.22 11.53 19.02
N TYR A 159 2.10 10.51 19.86
CA TYR A 159 0.87 9.73 20.04
C TYR A 159 -0.37 10.59 20.29
N TYR A 160 -0.30 11.46 21.31
CA TYR A 160 -1.41 12.36 21.63
C TYR A 160 -1.56 13.55 20.69
N PRO A 161 -0.48 14.23 20.27
CA PRO A 161 -0.59 15.34 19.33
C PRO A 161 -1.20 14.93 17.98
N LEU A 162 -0.86 13.74 17.46
CA LEU A 162 -1.39 13.26 16.16
C LEU A 162 -2.92 13.16 16.16
N GLY A 163 -3.52 12.62 17.22
CA GLY A 163 -4.98 12.56 17.30
C GLY A 163 -5.64 13.94 17.26
N ARG A 164 -5.10 14.87 18.06
CA ARG A 164 -5.63 16.24 18.20
C ARG A 164 -5.51 17.10 16.95
N ILE A 165 -4.58 16.81 16.06
CA ILE A 165 -4.46 17.50 14.76
C ILE A 165 -5.68 17.21 13.87
N PHE A 166 -6.27 16.00 13.98
CA PHE A 166 -7.34 15.55 13.09
C PHE A 166 -8.73 15.71 13.69
N ASN A 167 -8.86 15.61 15.02
CA ASN A 167 -10.17 15.73 15.69
C ASN A 167 -10.00 16.29 17.10
N ASN A 168 -11.04 16.98 17.60
CA ASN A 168 -11.11 17.52 18.96
C ASN A 168 -12.18 16.84 19.81
N ASP A 169 -12.97 15.94 19.25
CA ASP A 169 -14.00 15.21 19.99
C ASP A 169 -13.34 14.20 20.95
N PRO A 170 -13.62 14.30 22.25
CA PRO A 170 -13.01 13.42 23.27
C PRO A 170 -13.29 11.93 23.03
N VAL A 171 -14.51 11.59 22.55
CA VAL A 171 -14.92 10.20 22.30
C VAL A 171 -14.13 9.61 21.13
N VAL A 172 -14.06 10.34 20.00
CA VAL A 172 -13.26 9.94 18.84
C VAL A 172 -11.79 9.78 19.19
N LEU A 173 -11.24 10.72 19.97
CA LEU A 173 -9.85 10.66 20.41
C LEU A 173 -9.57 9.47 21.32
N GLN A 174 -10.49 9.14 22.23
CA GLN A 174 -10.36 7.98 23.09
C GLN A 174 -10.32 6.69 22.27
N GLU A 175 -11.25 6.51 21.32
CA GLU A 175 -11.29 5.34 20.46
C GLU A 175 -10.03 5.26 19.56
N PHE A 176 -9.57 6.39 19.03
CA PHE A 176 -8.32 6.45 18.28
C PHE A 176 -7.11 6.02 19.14
N TYR A 177 -6.98 6.55 20.36
CA TYR A 177 -5.85 6.19 21.23
C TYR A 177 -5.90 4.72 21.67
N ASN A 178 -7.10 4.15 21.82
CA ASN A 178 -7.25 2.75 22.18
C ASN A 178 -6.64 1.79 21.12
N ILE A 179 -6.68 2.16 19.84
CA ILE A 179 -6.25 1.31 18.72
C ILE A 179 -4.91 1.72 18.10
N PHE A 180 -4.47 2.97 18.28
CA PHE A 180 -3.33 3.50 17.55
C PHE A 180 -2.01 2.78 17.85
N TRP A 181 -1.83 2.25 19.05
CA TRP A 181 -0.67 1.43 19.38
C TRP A 181 -0.55 0.18 18.52
N ILE A 182 -1.68 -0.43 18.11
CA ILE A 182 -1.70 -1.60 17.21
C ILE A 182 -1.18 -1.18 15.84
N VAL A 183 -1.66 -0.03 15.35
CA VAL A 183 -1.21 0.55 14.07
C VAL A 183 0.29 0.78 14.09
N LEU A 184 0.83 1.35 15.16
CA LEU A 184 2.27 1.59 15.30
C LEU A 184 3.06 0.28 15.37
N ALA A 185 2.60 -0.69 16.17
CA ALA A 185 3.27 -1.98 16.34
C ALA A 185 3.35 -2.79 15.02
N MET A 186 2.40 -2.63 14.12
CA MET A 186 2.42 -3.35 12.85
C MET A 186 3.29 -2.69 11.76
N LEU A 187 3.79 -1.45 11.93
CA LEU A 187 4.60 -0.74 10.92
C LEU A 187 5.86 -1.50 10.49
N PRO A 188 6.66 -2.09 11.40
CA PRO A 188 7.81 -2.90 11.00
C PRO A 188 7.42 -4.12 10.15
N LEU A 189 6.27 -4.74 10.45
CA LEU A 189 5.74 -5.87 9.67
C LEU A 189 5.25 -5.41 8.29
N CYS A 190 4.61 -4.25 8.22
CA CYS A 190 4.22 -3.60 6.97
C CYS A 190 5.42 -3.37 6.06
N SER A 191 6.55 -2.91 6.61
CA SER A 191 7.77 -2.68 5.87
C SER A 191 8.24 -3.92 5.13
N ILE A 192 8.21 -5.07 5.80
CA ILE A 192 8.56 -6.36 5.18
C ILE A 192 7.61 -6.67 4.02
N ALA A 193 6.30 -6.55 4.24
CA ALA A 193 5.29 -6.83 3.23
C ALA A 193 5.48 -5.98 1.97
N PHE A 194 5.67 -4.67 2.11
CA PHE A 194 5.85 -3.75 0.99
C PHE A 194 7.15 -3.99 0.24
N ILE A 195 8.24 -4.28 0.95
CA ILE A 195 9.54 -4.57 0.33
C ILE A 195 9.47 -5.83 -0.53
N PHE A 196 8.90 -6.92 0.00
CA PHE A 196 8.75 -8.14 -0.79
C PHE A 196 7.78 -7.95 -1.96
N ASP A 197 6.72 -7.14 -1.81
CA ASP A 197 5.88 -6.71 -2.92
C ASP A 197 6.72 -6.06 -4.04
N GLY A 198 7.62 -5.14 -3.66
CA GLY A 198 8.51 -4.46 -4.62
C GLY A 198 9.46 -5.43 -5.30
N ILE A 199 10.17 -6.28 -4.54
CA ILE A 199 11.08 -7.28 -5.09
C ILE A 199 10.35 -8.18 -6.08
N TYR A 200 9.18 -8.73 -5.72
CA TYR A 200 8.43 -9.63 -6.59
C TYR A 200 7.89 -8.94 -7.84
N LYS A 201 7.52 -7.66 -7.75
CA LYS A 201 7.21 -6.84 -8.94
C LYS A 201 8.42 -6.73 -9.87
N GLY A 202 9.61 -6.48 -9.31
CA GLY A 202 10.85 -6.43 -10.07
C GLY A 202 11.21 -7.75 -10.75
N LEU A 203 11.00 -8.87 -10.08
CA LEU A 203 11.20 -10.22 -10.63
C LEU A 203 10.15 -10.62 -11.68
N GLY A 204 9.07 -9.85 -11.83
CA GLY A 204 7.96 -10.20 -12.71
C GLY A 204 7.06 -11.31 -12.17
N TRP A 205 7.16 -11.68 -10.88
CA TRP A 205 6.42 -12.79 -10.26
C TRP A 205 5.02 -12.35 -9.77
N MET A 206 4.26 -11.69 -10.66
CA MET A 206 2.93 -11.14 -10.34
C MET A 206 1.91 -12.20 -9.96
N LYS A 207 2.07 -13.44 -10.48
CA LYS A 207 1.18 -14.57 -10.14
C LYS A 207 1.29 -14.93 -8.65
N ASP A 208 2.49 -14.88 -8.10
CA ASP A 208 2.72 -15.19 -6.69
C ASP A 208 2.13 -14.10 -5.80
N LEU A 209 2.36 -12.84 -6.12
CA LEU A 209 1.75 -11.71 -5.42
C LEU A 209 0.23 -11.79 -5.40
N ARG A 210 -0.38 -12.12 -6.55
CA ARG A 210 -1.83 -12.33 -6.64
C ARG A 210 -2.29 -13.45 -5.71
N ASN A 211 -1.67 -14.63 -5.81
CA ASN A 211 -2.10 -15.80 -5.06
C ASN A 211 -1.97 -15.60 -3.55
N VAL A 212 -0.84 -15.02 -3.11
CA VAL A 212 -0.61 -14.72 -1.70
C VAL A 212 -1.62 -13.70 -1.19
N LEU A 213 -1.93 -12.66 -1.98
CA LEU A 213 -2.89 -11.65 -1.55
C LEU A 213 -4.33 -12.18 -1.52
N LEU A 214 -4.73 -12.99 -2.51
CA LEU A 214 -6.02 -13.70 -2.48
C LEU A 214 -6.15 -14.57 -1.24
N PHE A 215 -5.13 -15.39 -0.95
CA PHE A 215 -5.10 -16.23 0.25
C PHE A 215 -5.22 -15.37 1.52
N SER A 216 -4.38 -14.35 1.64
CA SER A 216 -4.36 -13.49 2.84
C SER A 216 -5.69 -12.77 3.05
N THR A 217 -6.35 -12.32 1.96
CA THR A 217 -7.62 -11.61 2.06
C THR A 217 -8.78 -12.56 2.36
N PHE A 218 -8.98 -13.62 1.57
CA PHE A 218 -10.19 -14.44 1.66
C PHE A 218 -10.09 -15.58 2.66
N ILE A 219 -8.90 -16.08 2.96
CA ILE A 219 -8.71 -17.21 3.89
C ILE A 219 -8.28 -16.73 5.28
N VAL A 220 -7.61 -15.57 5.38
CA VAL A 220 -7.16 -15.05 6.67
C VAL A 220 -8.00 -13.83 7.07
N PHE A 221 -7.94 -12.74 6.34
CA PHE A 221 -8.56 -11.48 6.78
C PHE A 221 -10.08 -11.60 6.96
N VAL A 222 -10.82 -12.03 5.93
CA VAL A 222 -12.28 -12.07 5.96
C VAL A 222 -12.81 -12.97 7.09
N PRO A 223 -12.32 -14.20 7.28
CA PRO A 223 -12.78 -15.04 8.41
C PRO A 223 -12.44 -14.44 9.77
N PHE A 224 -11.23 -13.87 9.94
CA PHE A 224 -10.82 -13.33 11.23
C PHE A 224 -11.53 -12.02 11.57
N VAL A 225 -11.79 -11.13 10.61
CA VAL A 225 -12.55 -9.90 10.89
C VAL A 225 -13.98 -10.21 11.30
N ILE A 226 -14.63 -11.22 10.68
CA ILE A 226 -15.97 -11.68 11.07
C ILE A 226 -15.92 -12.35 12.44
N LEU A 227 -14.91 -13.17 12.70
CA LEU A 227 -14.74 -13.83 14.00
C LEU A 227 -14.59 -12.81 15.13
N PHE A 228 -13.74 -11.82 14.95
CA PHE A 228 -13.48 -10.76 15.94
C PHE A 228 -14.68 -9.83 16.12
N ASP A 229 -15.48 -9.61 15.07
CA ASP A 229 -16.75 -8.90 15.16
C ASP A 229 -17.76 -9.68 16.03
N ASN A 230 -17.85 -11.01 15.88
CA ASN A 230 -18.71 -11.86 16.72
C ASN A 230 -18.30 -11.91 18.20
N TYR A 231 -17.04 -11.57 18.51
CA TYR A 231 -16.53 -11.42 19.88
C TYR A 231 -16.60 -9.99 20.41
N ASP A 232 -17.29 -9.10 19.71
CA ASP A 232 -17.46 -7.68 20.06
C ASP A 232 -16.14 -6.92 20.34
N LEU A 233 -15.07 -7.28 19.60
CA LEU A 233 -13.77 -6.61 19.75
C LEU A 233 -13.70 -5.21 19.12
N GLY A 234 -14.74 -4.78 18.44
CA GLY A 234 -14.83 -3.44 17.84
C GLY A 234 -13.66 -3.11 16.90
N LEU A 235 -13.12 -1.90 17.02
CA LEU A 235 -11.97 -1.48 16.21
C LEU A 235 -10.70 -2.31 16.44
N HIS A 236 -10.48 -2.83 17.66
CA HIS A 236 -9.35 -3.70 17.93
C HIS A 236 -9.39 -4.96 17.05
N GLY A 237 -10.58 -5.56 16.89
CA GLY A 237 -10.76 -6.72 16.02
C GLY A 237 -10.38 -6.45 14.56
N ILE A 238 -10.74 -5.27 14.04
CA ILE A 238 -10.37 -4.86 12.68
C ILE A 238 -8.85 -4.80 12.53
N PHE A 239 -8.14 -4.13 13.44
CA PHE A 239 -6.69 -3.96 13.35
C PHE A 239 -5.93 -5.25 13.67
N TYR A 240 -6.45 -6.14 14.52
CA TYR A 240 -5.87 -7.48 14.70
C TYR A 240 -6.02 -8.33 13.43
N ALA A 241 -7.20 -8.35 12.80
CA ALA A 241 -7.39 -9.04 11.52
C ALA A 241 -6.49 -8.46 10.43
N PHE A 242 -6.32 -7.13 10.40
CA PHE A 242 -5.44 -6.43 9.47
C PHE A 242 -3.96 -6.78 9.70
N THR A 243 -3.53 -6.91 10.96
CA THR A 243 -2.18 -7.37 11.31
C THR A 243 -1.93 -8.81 10.86
N LEU A 244 -2.90 -9.72 11.10
CA LEU A 244 -2.82 -11.09 10.61
C LEU A 244 -2.74 -11.16 9.09
N TRP A 245 -3.50 -10.31 8.38
CA TRP A 245 -3.43 -10.20 6.94
C TRP A 245 -2.05 -9.78 6.43
N ILE A 246 -1.39 -8.81 7.10
CA ILE A 246 -0.03 -8.40 6.75
C ILE A 246 0.97 -9.53 6.96
N LEU A 247 0.86 -10.29 8.05
CA LEU A 247 1.69 -11.46 8.32
C LEU A 247 1.46 -12.56 7.26
N ALA A 248 0.21 -12.87 6.97
CA ALA A 248 -0.17 -13.90 6.00
C ALA A 248 0.33 -13.58 4.58
N ARG A 249 0.46 -12.30 4.20
CA ARG A 249 1.03 -11.91 2.90
C ARG A 249 2.55 -11.85 2.91
N SER A 250 3.18 -11.57 4.05
CA SER A 250 4.64 -11.42 4.14
C SER A 250 5.37 -12.75 4.21
N ILE A 251 4.92 -13.65 5.08
CA ILE A 251 5.60 -14.91 5.39
C ILE A 251 5.79 -15.81 4.16
N PRO A 252 4.77 -16.08 3.32
CA PRO A 252 4.94 -16.95 2.15
C PRO A 252 5.91 -16.35 1.12
N LEU A 253 5.93 -15.03 0.96
CA LEU A 253 6.85 -14.36 0.05
C LEU A 253 8.30 -14.49 0.52
N ILE A 254 8.56 -14.30 1.82
CA ILE A 254 9.89 -14.47 2.42
C ILE A 254 10.38 -15.91 2.23
N ILE A 255 9.54 -16.89 2.57
CA ILE A 255 9.88 -18.32 2.48
C ILE A 255 10.21 -18.68 1.04
N LYS A 256 9.36 -18.29 0.09
CA LYS A 256 9.58 -18.59 -1.32
C LYS A 256 10.84 -17.92 -1.86
N PHE A 257 11.08 -16.64 -1.53
CA PHE A 257 12.29 -15.94 -1.94
C PHE A 257 13.55 -16.65 -1.44
N LYS A 258 13.62 -16.97 -0.14
CA LYS A 258 14.75 -17.73 0.43
C LYS A 258 14.92 -19.08 -0.25
N LYS A 259 13.84 -19.84 -0.49
CA LYS A 259 13.92 -21.18 -1.11
C LYS A 259 14.38 -21.14 -2.56
N THR A 260 14.11 -20.06 -3.28
CA THR A 260 14.46 -19.95 -4.70
C THR A 260 15.89 -19.50 -4.91
N PHE A 261 16.44 -18.70 -4.00
CA PHE A 261 17.78 -18.11 -4.11
C PHE A 261 18.76 -18.65 -3.05
N ASN A 262 18.40 -19.69 -2.31
CA ASN A 262 19.32 -20.53 -1.55
C ASN A 262 19.78 -21.68 -2.42
#